data_988d26ad17800494d37d087b35d8dc54
#
_entry.id   988d26ad17800494d37d087b35d8dc54
#
_cell.length_a   1.000
_cell.length_b   1.000
_cell.length_c   1.000
_cell.angle_alpha   90.00
_cell.angle_beta   90.00
_cell.angle_gamma   90.00
#
_symmetry.space_group_name_H-M   'P 1'
#
loop_
_entity.id
_entity.type
_entity.pdbx_description
1 polymer ?
#
loop_
_entity_poly.entity_id
_entity_poly.type
_entity_poly.pdbx_seq_one_letter_code
_entity_poly.pdbx_strand_id
1 'polypeptide(L)'
;MAGLLVLGACGGTPNPTPEPAPDTAREAALPARPAPAIDNRPVIVAFGDSLTAGFGADPGKSFPDFLQQELDRRGLRYRVANAGISGETTTDALERLKSVTALRPAVVIVEFGGNDGLRGLPVSTTRSNLDQIVAGLKEAGAQVLLAGMTLPPNYGPDYIAAFQRVYSDLAAKHKVALIPFLLDGVAGTSRMQRDGLHPTADGNRLVAGTVMRYLQPLLRGRSGAGG
;
A
#
# COMPACT_ATOMS: atom_id res chain seq x y z
N MET A 1 79.44 -8.05 57.22
CA MET A 1 79.67 -9.14 58.24
C MET A 1 78.31 -9.66 58.61
N ALA A 2 78.21 -10.95 58.55
CA ALA A 2 77.30 -11.88 59.26
C ALA A 2 75.83 -11.68 58.92
N GLY A 3 75.14 -12.63 58.63
CA GLY A 3 75.26 -14.06 58.71
C GLY A 3 73.85 -14.64 58.76
N LEU A 4 73.65 -15.48 57.89
CA LEU A 4 72.47 -16.17 57.50
C LEU A 4 71.99 -17.19 58.51
N LEU A 5 70.69 -17.42 58.59
CA LEU A 5 70.17 -18.76 58.95
C LEU A 5 68.85 -19.01 58.25
N VAL A 6 68.81 -20.06 57.47
CA VAL A 6 67.67 -20.61 56.73
C VAL A 6 67.00 -21.60 57.65
N LEU A 7 65.68 -21.57 57.75
CA LEU A 7 64.84 -22.67 58.22
C LEU A 7 63.74 -22.92 57.23
N GLY A 8 63.79 -24.10 56.66
CA GLY A 8 62.74 -24.58 55.77
C GLY A 8 61.52 -25.11 56.56
N ALA A 9 60.33 -24.82 56.02
CA ALA A 9 59.12 -25.48 56.44
C ALA A 9 58.39 -26.05 55.23
N CYS A 10 58.24 -27.36 55.20
CA CYS A 10 57.35 -28.07 54.26
C CYS A 10 55.88 -27.69 54.52
N GLY A 11 55.25 -27.09 53.61
CA GLY A 11 53.79 -26.87 53.59
C GLY A 11 53.17 -27.60 52.43
N GLY A 12 52.41 -28.66 52.72
CA GLY A 12 51.66 -29.40 51.72
C GLY A 12 50.63 -28.55 51.04
N THR A 13 50.55 -28.63 49.72
CA THR A 13 49.53 -28.01 48.89
C THR A 13 48.19 -28.73 49.13
N PRO A 14 47.10 -27.99 49.43
CA PRO A 14 45.76 -28.57 49.42
C PRO A 14 45.31 -28.85 47.99
N ASN A 15 44.79 -30.03 47.80
CA ASN A 15 44.21 -30.52 46.56
C ASN A 15 42.98 -29.64 46.20
N PRO A 16 42.86 -29.11 44.95
CA PRO A 16 41.69 -28.33 44.60
C PRO A 16 40.46 -29.23 44.54
N THR A 17 39.42 -28.82 45.23
CA THR A 17 38.07 -29.38 45.15
C THR A 17 37.56 -29.27 43.74
N PRO A 18 36.99 -30.31 43.11
CA PRO A 18 36.44 -30.17 41.77
C PRO A 18 35.25 -29.20 41.80
N GLU A 19 35.31 -28.20 40.94
CA GLU A 19 34.25 -27.24 40.66
C GLU A 19 33.07 -28.01 40.04
N PRO A 20 31.81 -27.81 40.49
CA PRO A 20 30.65 -28.43 39.88
C PRO A 20 30.53 -27.99 38.43
N ALA A 21 30.40 -28.95 37.51
CA ALA A 21 30.15 -28.69 36.10
C ALA A 21 28.92 -27.77 35.92
N PRO A 22 28.92 -26.81 34.96
CA PRO A 22 27.78 -25.97 34.72
C PRO A 22 26.59 -26.84 34.33
N ASP A 23 25.52 -26.66 35.08
CA ASP A 23 24.21 -27.26 34.79
C ASP A 23 23.77 -26.74 33.42
N THR A 24 23.90 -27.57 32.38
CA THR A 24 23.37 -27.25 31.06
C THR A 24 21.85 -27.31 31.19
N ALA A 25 21.29 -26.20 31.69
CA ALA A 25 19.86 -25.97 31.66
C ALA A 25 19.40 -26.14 30.19
N ARG A 26 18.71 -27.25 30.01
CA ARG A 26 18.04 -27.61 28.75
C ARG A 26 17.15 -26.46 28.37
N GLU A 27 17.65 -25.59 27.49
CA GLU A 27 16.90 -24.48 26.90
C GLU A 27 15.64 -25.07 26.27
N ALA A 28 14.52 -24.89 26.94
CA ALA A 28 13.23 -25.35 26.46
C ALA A 28 12.96 -24.60 25.17
N ALA A 29 13.10 -25.28 24.05
CA ALA A 29 12.79 -24.74 22.74
C ALA A 29 11.36 -24.20 22.77
N LEU A 30 11.22 -22.88 22.66
CA LEU A 30 9.92 -22.24 22.50
C LEU A 30 9.19 -22.90 21.32
N PRO A 31 7.89 -23.22 21.46
CA PRO A 31 7.15 -23.84 20.38
C PRO A 31 7.26 -22.96 19.13
N ALA A 32 7.67 -23.58 18.02
CA ALA A 32 7.82 -22.88 16.75
C ALA A 32 6.52 -22.16 16.41
N ARG A 33 6.61 -20.84 16.22
CA ARG A 33 5.47 -20.02 15.81
C ARG A 33 4.94 -20.62 14.51
N PRO A 34 3.64 -20.98 14.42
CA PRO A 34 3.10 -21.54 13.19
C PRO A 34 3.36 -20.58 12.04
N ALA A 35 3.84 -21.10 10.91
CA ALA A 35 4.05 -20.30 9.72
C ALA A 35 2.73 -19.60 9.35
N PRO A 36 2.76 -18.31 8.95
CA PRO A 36 1.54 -17.61 8.57
C PRO A 36 0.86 -18.38 7.44
N ALA A 37 -0.43 -18.65 7.60
CA ALA A 37 -1.22 -19.30 6.56
C ALA A 37 -1.13 -18.49 5.26
N ILE A 38 -0.86 -19.17 4.15
CA ILE A 38 -0.81 -18.52 2.83
C ILE A 38 -2.21 -18.00 2.52
N ASP A 39 -2.33 -16.68 2.36
CA ASP A 39 -3.59 -16.04 1.97
C ASP A 39 -3.79 -16.16 0.46
N ASN A 40 -4.58 -17.14 0.04
CA ASN A 40 -4.86 -17.43 -1.37
C ASN A 40 -6.02 -16.60 -1.96
N ARG A 41 -6.53 -15.59 -1.23
CA ARG A 41 -7.59 -14.74 -1.76
C ARG A 41 -7.07 -13.95 -2.97
N PRO A 42 -7.90 -13.77 -4.04
CA PRO A 42 -7.57 -12.87 -5.14
C PRO A 42 -7.22 -11.47 -4.63
N VAL A 43 -6.20 -10.86 -5.23
CA VAL A 43 -5.67 -9.57 -4.77
C VAL A 43 -6.32 -8.43 -5.53
N ILE A 44 -6.79 -7.43 -4.80
CA ILE A 44 -7.09 -6.09 -5.31
C ILE A 44 -5.93 -5.20 -4.90
N VAL A 45 -5.24 -4.59 -5.85
CA VAL A 45 -4.17 -3.64 -5.54
C VAL A 45 -4.71 -2.23 -5.64
N ALA A 46 -4.62 -1.45 -4.56
CA ALA A 46 -4.78 -0.02 -4.59
C ALA A 46 -3.41 0.60 -4.94
N PHE A 47 -3.26 1.04 -6.18
CA PHE A 47 -2.03 1.55 -6.77
C PHE A 47 -2.16 3.06 -6.95
N GLY A 48 -1.50 3.84 -6.10
CA GLY A 48 -1.70 5.27 -6.06
C GLY A 48 -0.63 6.01 -5.27
N ASP A 49 -0.92 7.26 -5.01
CA ASP A 49 -0.04 8.19 -4.30
C ASP A 49 -0.40 8.35 -2.81
N SER A 50 -0.35 9.56 -2.27
CA SER A 50 -0.64 9.87 -0.87
C SER A 50 -2.09 9.60 -0.46
N LEU A 51 -3.05 9.74 -1.40
CA LEU A 51 -4.45 9.43 -1.13
C LEU A 51 -4.64 7.94 -0.87
N THR A 52 -3.98 7.11 -1.67
CA THR A 52 -3.97 5.65 -1.51
C THR A 52 -3.18 5.22 -0.27
N ALA A 53 -2.01 5.82 -0.03
CA ALA A 53 -1.21 5.55 1.16
C ALA A 53 -1.95 5.86 2.46
N GLY A 54 -2.89 6.80 2.43
CA GLY A 54 -3.59 7.30 3.62
C GLY A 54 -2.77 8.33 4.40
N PHE A 55 -2.08 9.24 3.67
CA PHE A 55 -1.23 10.28 4.26
C PHE A 55 -1.96 11.05 5.36
N GLY A 56 -1.31 11.18 6.52
CA GLY A 56 -1.84 11.91 7.68
C GLY A 56 -3.00 11.25 8.42
N ALA A 57 -3.47 10.09 7.98
CA ALA A 57 -4.42 9.27 8.73
C ALA A 57 -3.69 8.27 9.65
N ASP A 58 -4.34 7.88 10.74
CA ASP A 58 -3.82 6.83 11.61
C ASP A 58 -3.68 5.50 10.86
N PRO A 59 -2.78 4.61 11.29
CA PRO A 59 -2.66 3.26 10.74
C PRO A 59 -4.00 2.52 10.73
N GLY A 60 -4.33 1.87 9.61
CA GLY A 60 -5.61 1.19 9.43
C GLY A 60 -6.81 2.11 9.10
N LYS A 61 -6.54 3.37 8.73
CA LYS A 61 -7.55 4.39 8.39
C LYS A 61 -7.40 4.96 6.97
N SER A 62 -6.61 4.34 6.12
CA SER A 62 -6.58 4.66 4.68
C SER A 62 -7.86 4.16 3.98
N PHE A 63 -8.15 4.67 2.78
CA PHE A 63 -9.30 4.14 2.04
C PHE A 63 -9.14 2.66 1.65
N PRO A 64 -7.93 2.13 1.33
CA PRO A 64 -7.76 0.69 1.13
C PRO A 64 -8.08 -0.16 2.37
N ASP A 65 -7.77 0.33 3.59
CA ASP A 65 -8.12 -0.35 4.83
C ASP A 65 -9.65 -0.42 5.01
N PHE A 66 -10.34 0.69 4.78
CA PHE A 66 -11.81 0.72 4.83
C PHE A 66 -12.45 -0.10 3.71
N LEU A 67 -11.82 -0.16 2.53
CA LEU A 67 -12.26 -1.02 1.43
C LEU A 67 -12.16 -2.50 1.82
N GLN A 68 -11.07 -2.91 2.47
CA GLN A 68 -10.95 -4.29 2.99
C GLN A 68 -12.07 -4.60 3.98
N GLN A 69 -12.32 -3.72 4.95
CA GLN A 69 -13.40 -3.89 5.91
C GLN A 69 -14.78 -4.02 5.23
N GLU A 70 -15.02 -3.24 4.18
CA GLU A 70 -16.28 -3.29 3.43
C GLU A 70 -16.44 -4.58 2.62
N LEU A 71 -15.35 -5.09 2.02
CA LEU A 71 -15.33 -6.38 1.33
C LEU A 71 -15.63 -7.52 2.32
N ASP A 72 -14.95 -7.52 3.47
CA ASP A 72 -15.13 -8.54 4.50
C ASP A 72 -16.59 -8.53 5.06
N ARG A 73 -17.14 -7.34 5.33
CA ARG A 73 -18.53 -7.17 5.78
C ARG A 73 -19.55 -7.69 4.77
N ARG A 74 -19.22 -7.63 3.46
CA ARG A 74 -20.08 -8.17 2.38
C ARG A 74 -19.81 -9.64 2.07
N GLY A 75 -18.89 -10.30 2.76
CA GLY A 75 -18.50 -11.68 2.49
C GLY A 75 -17.75 -11.87 1.17
N LEU A 76 -17.20 -10.79 0.60
CA LEU A 76 -16.42 -10.83 -0.66
C LEU A 76 -14.98 -11.22 -0.35
N ARG A 77 -14.58 -12.42 -0.72
CA ARG A 77 -13.29 -13.03 -0.37
C ARG A 77 -12.15 -12.49 -1.24
N TYR A 78 -11.79 -11.22 -1.06
CA TYR A 78 -10.65 -10.57 -1.69
C TYR A 78 -9.69 -10.02 -0.63
N ARG A 79 -8.43 -9.86 -1.00
CA ARG A 79 -7.41 -9.18 -0.20
C ARG A 79 -7.05 -7.85 -0.88
N VAL A 80 -7.12 -6.75 -0.14
CA VAL A 80 -6.65 -5.44 -0.61
C VAL A 80 -5.18 -5.28 -0.24
N ALA A 81 -4.35 -4.99 -1.23
CA ALA A 81 -2.96 -4.59 -1.04
C ALA A 81 -2.85 -3.09 -1.28
N ASN A 82 -2.46 -2.34 -0.24
CA ASN A 82 -2.17 -0.92 -0.38
C ASN A 82 -0.76 -0.77 -0.98
N ALA A 83 -0.69 -0.22 -2.19
CA ALA A 83 0.52 0.10 -2.92
C ALA A 83 0.61 1.63 -3.17
N GLY A 84 0.12 2.44 -2.24
CA GLY A 84 0.23 3.89 -2.25
C GLY A 84 1.60 4.35 -1.76
N ILE A 85 2.21 5.31 -2.46
CA ILE A 85 3.44 5.99 -2.04
C ILE A 85 3.24 7.50 -2.16
N SER A 86 3.34 8.20 -1.03
CA SER A 86 3.07 9.63 -0.97
C SER A 86 4.03 10.43 -1.84
N GLY A 87 3.48 11.38 -2.60
CA GLY A 87 4.22 12.30 -3.45
C GLY A 87 4.53 11.77 -4.85
N GLU A 88 4.22 10.51 -5.17
CA GLU A 88 4.49 9.96 -6.50
C GLU A 88 3.65 10.62 -7.59
N THR A 89 4.29 10.82 -8.73
CA THR A 89 3.68 11.21 -10.00
C THR A 89 3.34 9.99 -10.84
N THR A 90 2.72 10.22 -11.99
CA THR A 90 2.50 9.15 -12.97
C THR A 90 3.81 8.57 -13.53
N THR A 91 4.91 9.33 -13.54
CA THR A 91 6.24 8.86 -13.94
C THR A 91 6.77 7.84 -12.93
N ASP A 92 6.74 8.18 -11.65
CA ASP A 92 7.18 7.28 -10.58
C ASP A 92 6.34 5.98 -10.57
N ALA A 93 5.03 6.11 -10.76
CA ALA A 93 4.12 4.97 -10.86
C ALA A 93 4.50 4.03 -12.02
N LEU A 94 4.82 4.57 -13.18
CA LEU A 94 5.21 3.78 -14.36
C LEU A 94 6.50 2.98 -14.09
N GLU A 95 7.48 3.56 -13.41
CA GLU A 95 8.74 2.90 -13.07
C GLU A 95 8.55 1.66 -12.19
N ARG A 96 7.56 1.69 -11.27
CA ARG A 96 7.27 0.54 -10.39
C ARG A 96 6.10 -0.34 -10.82
N LEU A 97 5.57 -0.17 -12.04
CA LEU A 97 4.46 -0.98 -12.56
C LEU A 97 4.73 -2.48 -12.46
N LYS A 98 5.97 -2.92 -12.70
CA LYS A 98 6.37 -4.32 -12.60
C LYS A 98 6.18 -4.91 -11.20
N SER A 99 6.39 -4.14 -10.15
CA SER A 99 6.17 -4.59 -8.77
C SER A 99 4.69 -4.87 -8.48
N VAL A 100 3.80 -4.10 -9.08
CA VAL A 100 2.35 -4.28 -8.98
C VAL A 100 1.89 -5.51 -9.77
N THR A 101 2.34 -5.67 -11.01
CA THR A 101 1.97 -6.82 -11.84
C THR A 101 2.49 -8.14 -11.28
N ALA A 102 3.64 -8.13 -10.59
CA ALA A 102 4.20 -9.30 -9.90
C ALA A 102 3.28 -9.87 -8.80
N LEU A 103 2.39 -9.04 -8.23
CA LEU A 103 1.36 -9.49 -7.28
C LEU A 103 0.24 -10.29 -7.94
N ARG A 104 0.22 -10.40 -9.26
CA ARG A 104 -0.83 -11.05 -10.07
C ARG A 104 -2.23 -10.59 -9.65
N PRO A 105 -2.52 -9.26 -9.68
CA PRO A 105 -3.76 -8.73 -9.15
C PRO A 105 -4.96 -9.16 -9.99
N ALA A 106 -6.07 -9.42 -9.32
CA ALA A 106 -7.36 -9.61 -9.97
C ALA A 106 -7.92 -8.28 -10.49
N VAL A 107 -7.77 -7.22 -9.69
CA VAL A 107 -8.17 -5.85 -10.01
C VAL A 107 -7.09 -4.90 -9.52
N VAL A 108 -6.82 -3.83 -10.27
CA VAL A 108 -5.99 -2.71 -9.83
C VAL A 108 -6.82 -1.44 -9.86
N ILE A 109 -6.87 -0.75 -8.74
CA ILE A 109 -7.40 0.60 -8.62
C ILE A 109 -6.21 1.53 -8.90
N VAL A 110 -6.24 2.26 -10.01
CA VAL A 110 -5.17 3.17 -10.43
C VAL A 110 -5.56 4.59 -10.02
N GLU A 111 -4.81 5.14 -9.06
CA GLU A 111 -5.07 6.45 -8.47
C GLU A 111 -3.78 7.29 -8.54
N PHE A 112 -3.60 8.01 -9.65
CA PHE A 112 -2.45 8.87 -9.90
C PHE A 112 -2.82 10.09 -10.73
N GLY A 113 -1.91 11.06 -10.74
CA GLY A 113 -1.98 12.28 -11.54
C GLY A 113 -2.24 13.52 -10.68
N GLY A 114 -2.72 13.38 -9.44
CA GLY A 114 -2.90 14.51 -8.54
C GLY A 114 -1.61 15.31 -8.39
N ASN A 115 -0.47 14.64 -8.14
CA ASN A 115 0.83 15.29 -8.02
C ASN A 115 1.33 15.90 -9.34
N ASP A 116 1.05 15.26 -10.48
CA ASP A 116 1.37 15.83 -11.80
C ASP A 116 0.67 17.17 -12.00
N GLY A 117 -0.64 17.19 -11.75
CA GLY A 117 -1.47 18.39 -11.89
C GLY A 117 -1.08 19.49 -10.91
N LEU A 118 -0.88 19.16 -9.61
CA LEU A 118 -0.48 20.13 -8.58
C LEU A 118 0.90 20.75 -8.85
N ARG A 119 1.80 20.02 -9.52
CA ARG A 119 3.11 20.53 -9.95
C ARG A 119 3.08 21.23 -11.30
N GLY A 120 1.92 21.32 -11.96
CA GLY A 120 1.77 21.95 -13.27
C GLY A 120 2.51 21.21 -14.39
N LEU A 121 2.69 19.89 -14.26
CA LEU A 121 3.35 19.10 -15.31
C LEU A 121 2.51 19.07 -16.58
N PRO A 122 3.13 18.86 -17.75
CA PRO A 122 2.39 18.77 -19.01
C PRO A 122 1.33 17.66 -18.95
N VAL A 123 0.07 17.98 -19.25
CA VAL A 123 -1.04 17.01 -19.27
C VAL A 123 -0.76 15.84 -20.22
N SER A 124 0.03 16.07 -21.28
CA SER A 124 0.46 15.02 -22.21
C SER A 124 1.34 13.95 -21.52
N THR A 125 2.16 14.34 -20.56
CA THR A 125 2.99 13.41 -19.78
C THR A 125 2.10 12.52 -18.89
N THR A 126 1.18 13.13 -18.12
CA THR A 126 0.20 12.41 -17.31
C THR A 126 -0.60 11.42 -18.16
N ARG A 127 -1.08 11.87 -19.34
CA ARG A 127 -1.82 11.03 -20.29
C ARG A 127 -0.98 9.86 -20.78
N SER A 128 0.25 10.10 -21.23
CA SER A 128 1.13 9.04 -21.76
C SER A 128 1.47 8.00 -20.71
N ASN A 129 1.77 8.43 -19.49
CA ASN A 129 2.14 7.53 -18.41
C ASN A 129 0.94 6.68 -17.95
N LEU A 130 -0.24 7.30 -17.73
CA LEU A 130 -1.45 6.56 -17.37
C LEU A 130 -1.89 5.60 -18.49
N ASP A 131 -1.73 5.97 -19.74
CA ASP A 131 -2.00 5.10 -20.89
C ASP A 131 -1.16 3.82 -20.83
N GLN A 132 0.14 3.97 -20.60
CA GLN A 132 1.08 2.85 -20.47
C GLN A 132 0.79 2.00 -19.23
N ILE A 133 0.48 2.62 -18.09
CA ILE A 133 0.12 1.92 -16.86
C ILE A 133 -1.12 1.05 -17.08
N VAL A 134 -2.19 1.64 -17.63
CA VAL A 134 -3.44 0.90 -17.89
C VAL A 134 -3.22 -0.22 -18.90
N ALA A 135 -2.46 0.03 -19.97
CA ALA A 135 -2.11 -0.99 -20.97
C ALA A 135 -1.35 -2.16 -20.34
N GLY A 136 -0.28 -1.87 -19.58
CA GLY A 136 0.56 -2.90 -18.96
C GLY A 136 -0.19 -3.71 -17.88
N LEU A 137 -1.09 -3.10 -17.12
CA LEU A 137 -1.93 -3.82 -16.16
C LEU A 137 -2.91 -4.78 -16.86
N LYS A 138 -3.51 -4.35 -17.97
CA LYS A 138 -4.40 -5.20 -18.78
C LYS A 138 -3.65 -6.34 -19.42
N GLU A 139 -2.46 -6.09 -19.96
CA GLU A 139 -1.58 -7.11 -20.54
C GLU A 139 -1.20 -8.16 -19.49
N ALA A 140 -1.00 -7.75 -18.24
CA ALA A 140 -0.78 -8.66 -17.11
C ALA A 140 -2.05 -9.41 -16.66
N GLY A 141 -3.20 -9.22 -17.30
CA GLY A 141 -4.46 -9.91 -17.01
C GLY A 141 -5.30 -9.30 -15.88
N ALA A 142 -4.93 -8.11 -15.37
CA ALA A 142 -5.69 -7.41 -14.35
C ALA A 142 -6.89 -6.66 -14.95
N GLN A 143 -8.00 -6.63 -14.22
CA GLN A 143 -9.02 -5.62 -14.47
C GLN A 143 -8.56 -4.29 -13.88
N VAL A 144 -8.89 -3.17 -14.53
CA VAL A 144 -8.49 -1.84 -14.08
C VAL A 144 -9.72 -1.02 -13.71
N LEU A 145 -9.65 -0.39 -12.54
CA LEU A 145 -10.55 0.68 -12.11
C LEU A 145 -9.72 1.96 -12.05
N LEU A 146 -9.93 2.85 -13.03
CA LEU A 146 -9.23 4.13 -13.09
C LEU A 146 -9.95 5.15 -12.20
N ALA A 147 -9.23 5.81 -11.31
CA ALA A 147 -9.75 6.85 -10.43
C ALA A 147 -9.42 8.23 -11.01
N GLY A 148 -10.46 8.96 -11.43
CA GLY A 148 -10.34 10.31 -11.94
C GLY A 148 -10.04 11.32 -10.84
N MET A 149 -9.27 12.35 -11.21
CA MET A 149 -8.86 13.46 -10.36
C MET A 149 -9.21 14.79 -10.98
N THR A 150 -9.32 15.82 -10.15
CA THR A 150 -9.42 17.22 -10.57
C THR A 150 -8.45 18.09 -9.78
N LEU A 151 -8.34 19.34 -10.15
CA LEU A 151 -7.41 20.30 -9.55
C LEU A 151 -8.17 21.48 -8.94
N PRO A 152 -7.58 22.18 -7.96
CA PRO A 152 -8.15 23.42 -7.42
C PRO A 152 -8.36 24.49 -8.50
N PRO A 153 -9.36 25.39 -8.34
CA PRO A 153 -9.73 26.36 -9.38
C PRO A 153 -8.61 27.32 -9.82
N ASN A 154 -7.62 27.56 -8.96
CA ASN A 154 -6.48 28.44 -9.24
C ASN A 154 -5.54 27.94 -10.34
N TYR A 155 -5.70 26.70 -10.82
CA TYR A 155 -4.93 26.16 -11.96
C TYR A 155 -5.50 26.59 -13.32
N GLY A 156 -6.64 27.25 -13.34
CA GLY A 156 -7.30 27.74 -14.54
C GLY A 156 -8.18 26.70 -15.26
N PRO A 157 -9.29 27.15 -15.85
CA PRO A 157 -10.33 26.25 -16.38
C PRO A 157 -9.82 25.35 -17.51
N ASP A 158 -8.98 25.86 -18.40
CA ASP A 158 -8.49 25.09 -19.57
C ASP A 158 -7.57 23.95 -19.16
N TYR A 159 -6.64 24.22 -18.24
CA TYR A 159 -5.75 23.19 -17.72
C TYR A 159 -6.52 22.12 -16.93
N ILE A 160 -7.45 22.54 -16.07
CA ILE A 160 -8.29 21.62 -15.28
C ILE A 160 -9.12 20.75 -16.24
N ALA A 161 -9.77 21.34 -17.23
CA ALA A 161 -10.58 20.60 -18.20
C ALA A 161 -9.75 19.62 -19.03
N ALA A 162 -8.55 20.02 -19.46
CA ALA A 162 -7.63 19.15 -20.19
C ALA A 162 -7.15 17.99 -19.31
N PHE A 163 -6.84 18.26 -18.03
CA PHE A 163 -6.43 17.27 -17.05
C PHE A 163 -7.53 16.25 -16.77
N GLN A 164 -8.75 16.68 -16.51
CA GLN A 164 -9.89 15.79 -16.28
C GLN A 164 -10.20 14.89 -17.48
N ARG A 165 -10.09 15.42 -18.69
CA ARG A 165 -10.31 14.63 -19.92
C ARG A 165 -9.34 13.47 -20.09
N VAL A 166 -8.16 13.50 -19.47
CA VAL A 166 -7.21 12.39 -19.52
C VAL A 166 -7.87 11.09 -19.06
N TYR A 167 -8.57 11.14 -17.94
CA TYR A 167 -9.17 9.94 -17.34
C TYR A 167 -10.34 9.39 -18.14
N SER A 168 -11.25 10.26 -18.59
CA SER A 168 -12.39 9.84 -19.41
C SER A 168 -11.96 9.27 -20.76
N ASP A 169 -10.98 9.90 -21.41
CA ASP A 169 -10.47 9.44 -22.70
C ASP A 169 -9.76 8.09 -22.58
N LEU A 170 -8.93 7.91 -21.55
CA LEU A 170 -8.22 6.66 -21.29
C LEU A 170 -9.17 5.53 -20.88
N ALA A 171 -10.17 5.84 -20.06
CA ALA A 171 -11.20 4.87 -19.70
C ALA A 171 -11.97 4.37 -20.94
N ALA A 172 -12.34 5.28 -21.84
CA ALA A 172 -12.99 4.95 -23.10
C ALA A 172 -12.05 4.16 -24.04
N LYS A 173 -10.80 4.62 -24.23
CA LYS A 173 -9.78 3.97 -25.07
C LYS A 173 -9.54 2.53 -24.66
N HIS A 174 -9.34 2.29 -23.36
CA HIS A 174 -9.00 0.99 -22.81
C HIS A 174 -10.22 0.14 -22.43
N LYS A 175 -11.43 0.72 -22.49
CA LYS A 175 -12.70 0.08 -22.06
C LYS A 175 -12.59 -0.41 -20.60
N VAL A 176 -12.09 0.45 -19.72
CA VAL A 176 -11.97 0.17 -18.29
C VAL A 176 -12.98 0.99 -17.48
N ALA A 177 -13.27 0.53 -16.27
CA ALA A 177 -14.15 1.25 -15.37
C ALA A 177 -13.49 2.55 -14.89
N LEU A 178 -14.29 3.60 -14.73
CA LEU A 178 -13.85 4.93 -14.29
C LEU A 178 -14.66 5.38 -13.07
N ILE A 179 -13.96 5.80 -12.02
CA ILE A 179 -14.50 6.68 -10.99
C ILE A 179 -14.32 8.10 -11.53
N PRO A 180 -15.36 8.86 -11.83
CA PRO A 180 -15.20 10.20 -12.45
C PRO A 180 -14.38 11.15 -11.58
N PHE A 181 -14.57 11.13 -10.26
CA PHE A 181 -13.79 11.87 -9.29
C PHE A 181 -13.70 11.08 -7.98
N LEU A 182 -12.48 10.73 -7.59
CA LEU A 182 -12.25 9.89 -6.40
C LEU A 182 -12.75 10.53 -5.10
N LEU A 183 -12.53 11.85 -4.95
CA LEU A 183 -12.85 12.63 -3.75
C LEU A 183 -14.26 13.24 -3.79
N ASP A 184 -15.16 12.70 -4.62
CA ASP A 184 -16.54 13.16 -4.69
C ASP A 184 -17.22 13.05 -3.31
N GLY A 185 -17.87 14.15 -2.87
CA GLY A 185 -18.48 14.26 -1.54
C GLY A 185 -17.48 14.39 -0.36
N VAL A 186 -16.18 14.46 -0.65
CA VAL A 186 -15.11 14.62 0.36
C VAL A 186 -14.37 15.94 0.16
N ALA A 187 -13.93 16.23 -1.07
CA ALA A 187 -13.19 17.46 -1.38
C ALA A 187 -13.96 18.71 -0.97
N GLY A 188 -13.26 19.68 -0.36
CA GLY A 188 -13.84 20.94 0.08
C GLY A 188 -14.76 20.85 1.31
N THR A 189 -14.83 19.72 1.99
CA THR A 189 -15.63 19.52 3.20
C THR A 189 -14.76 19.38 4.46
N SER A 190 -15.38 19.33 5.64
CA SER A 190 -14.69 19.03 6.91
C SER A 190 -14.08 17.62 6.99
N ARG A 191 -14.26 16.80 5.95
CA ARG A 191 -13.66 15.47 5.81
C ARG A 191 -12.25 15.51 5.20
N MET A 192 -11.78 16.71 4.82
CA MET A 192 -10.39 16.96 4.45
C MET A 192 -9.57 17.36 5.68
N GLN A 193 -8.28 17.03 5.64
CA GLN A 193 -7.30 17.55 6.60
C GLN A 193 -7.10 19.05 6.41
N ARG A 194 -6.35 19.69 7.30
CA ARG A 194 -6.10 21.14 7.25
C ARG A 194 -5.38 21.60 5.98
N ASP A 195 -4.68 20.68 5.30
CA ASP A 195 -4.00 20.96 4.04
C ASP A 195 -4.96 21.10 2.84
N GLY A 196 -6.23 20.70 3.00
CA GLY A 196 -7.24 20.75 1.95
C GLY A 196 -7.03 19.76 0.80
N LEU A 197 -6.02 18.87 0.91
CA LEU A 197 -5.63 17.90 -0.12
C LEU A 197 -5.92 16.45 0.28
N HIS A 198 -5.70 16.11 1.54
CA HIS A 198 -5.81 14.74 2.02
C HIS A 198 -7.08 14.53 2.86
N PRO A 199 -7.78 13.40 2.67
CA PRO A 199 -8.95 13.06 3.50
C PRO A 199 -8.55 12.77 4.94
N THR A 200 -9.44 13.11 5.89
CA THR A 200 -9.42 12.55 7.24
C THR A 200 -9.81 11.07 7.23
N ALA A 201 -9.75 10.38 8.37
CA ALA A 201 -10.24 9.00 8.49
C ALA A 201 -11.70 8.84 8.01
N ASP A 202 -12.58 9.80 8.36
CA ASP A 202 -13.97 9.78 7.88
C ASP A 202 -14.07 10.05 6.38
N GLY A 203 -13.20 10.93 5.84
CA GLY A 203 -13.06 11.13 4.41
C GLY A 203 -12.64 9.86 3.70
N ASN A 204 -11.62 9.17 4.20
CA ASN A 204 -11.13 7.89 3.65
C ASN A 204 -12.22 6.80 3.66
N ARG A 205 -13.08 6.78 4.68
CA ARG A 205 -14.22 5.86 4.72
C ARG A 205 -15.21 6.13 3.58
N LEU A 206 -15.49 7.40 3.27
CA LEU A 206 -16.36 7.77 2.15
C LEU A 206 -15.70 7.45 0.80
N VAL A 207 -14.40 7.73 0.65
CA VAL A 207 -13.63 7.33 -0.54
C VAL A 207 -13.74 5.84 -0.77
N ALA A 208 -13.58 5.01 0.28
CA ALA A 208 -13.76 3.56 0.18
C ALA A 208 -15.17 3.17 -0.30
N GLY A 209 -16.22 3.88 0.16
CA GLY A 209 -17.59 3.71 -0.31
C GLY A 209 -17.75 4.05 -1.79
N THR A 210 -17.12 5.14 -2.24
CA THR A 210 -17.09 5.52 -3.66
C THR A 210 -16.37 4.45 -4.48
N VAL A 211 -15.17 4.04 -4.07
CA VAL A 211 -14.42 2.96 -4.74
C VAL A 211 -15.25 1.69 -4.81
N MET A 212 -15.88 1.27 -3.71
CA MET A 212 -16.67 0.03 -3.67
C MET A 212 -17.83 0.04 -4.67
N ARG A 213 -18.47 1.18 -4.89
CA ARG A 213 -19.57 1.35 -5.86
C ARG A 213 -19.16 0.97 -7.28
N TYR A 214 -17.97 1.40 -7.71
CA TYR A 214 -17.44 1.14 -9.05
C TYR A 214 -16.67 -0.19 -9.14
N LEU A 215 -16.14 -0.67 -8.03
CA LEU A 215 -15.41 -1.94 -7.95
C LEU A 215 -16.36 -3.15 -8.00
N GLN A 216 -17.52 -3.08 -7.33
CA GLN A 216 -18.42 -4.23 -7.17
C GLN A 216 -18.84 -4.89 -8.49
N PRO A 217 -19.14 -4.16 -9.60
CA PRO A 217 -19.45 -4.81 -10.88
C PRO A 217 -18.28 -5.63 -11.43
N LEU A 218 -17.04 -5.18 -11.22
CA LEU A 218 -15.84 -5.88 -11.68
C LEU A 218 -15.62 -7.21 -10.94
N LEU A 219 -15.99 -7.28 -9.65
CA LEU A 219 -15.86 -8.49 -8.84
C LEU A 219 -16.89 -9.56 -9.24
N ARG A 220 -18.12 -9.16 -9.59
CA ARG A 220 -19.19 -10.08 -10.00
C ARG A 220 -18.90 -10.79 -11.32
N GLY A 221 -18.23 -10.13 -12.25
CA GLY A 221 -17.86 -10.72 -13.54
C GLY A 221 -16.88 -11.89 -13.45
N ARG A 222 -16.17 -12.04 -12.32
CA ARG A 222 -15.22 -13.15 -12.08
C ARG A 222 -15.85 -14.35 -11.37
N SER A 223 -16.94 -14.15 -10.64
CA SER A 223 -17.63 -15.24 -9.94
C SER A 223 -18.40 -16.17 -10.89
N GLY A 224 -18.59 -15.76 -12.15
CA GLY A 224 -19.30 -16.55 -13.16
C GLY A 224 -18.39 -17.34 -14.13
N ALA A 225 -17.05 -17.21 -14.02
CA ALA A 225 -16.11 -17.83 -14.95
C ALA A 225 -15.39 -19.08 -14.39
N GLY A 226 -15.85 -19.61 -13.27
CA GLY A 226 -15.31 -20.77 -12.57
C GLY A 226 -16.41 -21.77 -12.23
N GLY A 227 -17.14 -22.22 -13.22
CA GLY A 227 -18.10 -23.30 -13.15
C GLY A 227 -17.78 -24.36 -14.19
#